data_4ec32be0636abd8ca5e1bf0c101ef688
#
_entry.id   4ec32be0636abd8ca5e1bf0c101ef688
#
_cell.length_a   1.000
_cell.length_b   1.000
_cell.length_c   1.000
_cell.angle_alpha   90.00
_cell.angle_beta   90.00
_cell.angle_gamma   90.00
#
_symmetry.space_group_name_H-M   'P 1'
#
loop_
_entity.id
_entity.type
_entity.pdbx_description
1 polymer ?
#
loop_
_entity_poly.entity_id
_entity_poly.type
_entity_poly.pdbx_seq_one_letter_code
_entity_poly.pdbx_strand_id
1 'polypeptide(L)'
;MDNLKIGQYIQSQRKKMGLTQKDLADKLNISFQAVSKWENGETLPDTGILLDLCDILGTTADRLLNGGVLAAGTRRLMHMDDVIEGFRCIEDIGRCFGENSTFYTGMIEGINEKMNIDLIPYMRDPMTRDVLYAEVLIQGILSGRTVDIEEIENNLKNKKMVEVIKGYIAKTNDN
;
A
#
# COMPACT_ATOMS: atom_id res chain seq x y z
N MET A 1 4.26 -21.19 2.41
CA MET A 1 2.94 -20.64 2.78
C MET A 1 2.47 -21.39 4.01
N ASP A 2 1.98 -20.74 5.03
CA ASP A 2 1.50 -21.37 6.27
C ASP A 2 -0.03 -21.34 6.25
N ASN A 3 -0.63 -22.45 5.80
CA ASN A 3 -2.08 -22.56 5.62
C ASN A 3 -2.84 -22.31 6.93
N LEU A 4 -2.26 -22.71 8.07
CA LEU A 4 -2.89 -22.53 9.38
C LEU A 4 -2.98 -21.04 9.73
N LYS A 5 -1.92 -20.25 9.50
CA LYS A 5 -1.95 -18.80 9.75
C LYS A 5 -2.94 -18.10 8.84
N ILE A 6 -3.01 -18.50 7.57
CA ILE A 6 -3.99 -17.98 6.61
C ILE A 6 -5.41 -18.26 7.11
N GLY A 7 -5.68 -19.51 7.51
CA GLY A 7 -6.99 -19.92 8.03
C GLY A 7 -7.39 -19.16 9.29
N GLN A 8 -6.47 -19.02 10.24
CA GLN A 8 -6.70 -18.22 11.47
C GLN A 8 -6.99 -16.76 11.16
N TYR A 9 -6.31 -16.20 10.14
CA TYR A 9 -6.58 -14.83 9.71
C TYR A 9 -7.97 -14.69 9.09
N ILE A 10 -8.37 -15.61 8.19
CA ILE A 10 -9.73 -15.66 7.63
C ILE A 10 -10.76 -15.70 8.75
N GLN A 11 -10.60 -16.60 9.72
CA GLN A 11 -11.48 -16.71 10.87
C GLN A 11 -11.57 -15.40 11.69
N SER A 12 -10.42 -14.75 11.91
CA SER A 12 -10.39 -13.51 12.69
C SER A 12 -11.12 -12.37 11.97
N GLN A 13 -10.92 -12.21 10.66
CA GLN A 13 -11.60 -11.18 9.87
C GLN A 13 -13.11 -11.48 9.78
N ARG A 14 -13.51 -12.71 9.52
CA ARG A 14 -14.91 -13.12 9.51
C ARG A 14 -15.63 -12.77 10.82
N LYS A 15 -15.01 -13.10 11.97
CA LYS A 15 -15.55 -12.76 13.29
C LYS A 15 -15.64 -11.24 13.51
N LYS A 16 -14.68 -10.46 13.05
CA LYS A 16 -14.72 -8.99 13.10
C LYS A 16 -15.88 -8.41 12.28
N MET A 17 -16.23 -9.05 11.17
CA MET A 17 -17.38 -8.69 10.34
C MET A 17 -18.72 -9.21 10.90
N GLY A 18 -18.71 -9.89 12.06
CA GLY A 18 -19.91 -10.46 12.68
C GLY A 18 -20.53 -11.64 11.92
N LEU A 19 -19.77 -12.27 11.02
CA LEU A 19 -20.26 -13.36 10.15
C LEU A 19 -20.03 -14.72 10.82
N THR A 20 -20.98 -15.65 10.65
CA THR A 20 -20.76 -17.08 10.87
C THR A 20 -20.04 -17.71 9.67
N GLN A 21 -19.49 -18.93 9.83
CA GLN A 21 -18.93 -19.68 8.69
C GLN A 21 -19.96 -19.90 7.58
N LYS A 22 -21.22 -20.11 7.97
CA LYS A 22 -22.33 -20.28 7.04
C LYS A 22 -22.62 -18.98 6.29
N ASP A 23 -22.68 -17.84 6.97
CA ASP A 23 -22.91 -16.54 6.34
C ASP A 23 -21.84 -16.20 5.31
N LEU A 24 -20.56 -16.50 5.63
CA LEU A 24 -19.44 -16.29 4.69
C LEU A 24 -19.56 -17.23 3.48
N ALA A 25 -19.92 -18.50 3.72
CA ALA A 25 -20.12 -19.49 2.66
C ALA A 25 -21.28 -19.09 1.74
N ASP A 26 -22.41 -18.66 2.30
CA ASP A 26 -23.59 -18.21 1.53
C ASP A 26 -23.24 -16.98 0.67
N LYS A 27 -22.47 -16.02 1.19
CA LYS A 27 -22.01 -14.83 0.44
C LYS A 27 -21.08 -15.18 -0.72
N LEU A 28 -20.26 -16.21 -0.57
CA LEU A 28 -19.33 -16.69 -1.61
C LEU A 28 -19.93 -17.76 -2.52
N ASN A 29 -21.18 -18.16 -2.28
CA ASN A 29 -21.88 -19.23 -2.99
C ASN A 29 -21.09 -20.56 -2.99
N ILE A 30 -20.56 -20.94 -1.81
CA ILE A 30 -19.81 -22.19 -1.58
C ILE A 30 -20.38 -22.95 -0.37
N SER A 31 -19.84 -24.14 -0.10
CA SER A 31 -20.23 -24.89 1.09
C SER A 31 -19.57 -24.36 2.36
N PHE A 32 -20.27 -24.44 3.50
CA PHE A 32 -19.69 -24.04 4.79
C PHE A 32 -18.50 -24.94 5.18
N GLN A 33 -18.47 -26.21 4.71
CA GLN A 33 -17.35 -27.11 4.90
C GLN A 33 -16.06 -26.56 4.26
N ALA A 34 -16.16 -25.87 3.11
CA ALA A 34 -15.02 -25.24 2.47
C ALA A 34 -14.42 -24.16 3.37
N VAL A 35 -15.27 -23.28 3.93
CA VAL A 35 -14.86 -22.24 4.87
C VAL A 35 -14.22 -22.86 6.12
N SER A 36 -14.83 -23.92 6.66
CA SER A 36 -14.29 -24.64 7.82
C SER A 36 -12.90 -25.23 7.53
N LYS A 37 -12.69 -25.84 6.37
CA LYS A 37 -11.39 -26.37 5.97
C LYS A 37 -10.33 -25.28 5.82
N TRP A 38 -10.71 -24.12 5.29
CA TRP A 38 -9.78 -22.99 5.22
C TRP A 38 -9.36 -22.51 6.61
N GLU A 39 -10.34 -22.28 7.51
CA GLU A 39 -10.08 -21.80 8.86
C GLU A 39 -9.25 -22.78 9.70
N ASN A 40 -9.33 -24.08 9.41
CA ASN A 40 -8.52 -25.12 10.04
C ASN A 40 -7.16 -25.32 9.35
N GLY A 41 -6.88 -24.62 8.26
CA GLY A 41 -5.64 -24.75 7.50
C GLY A 41 -5.53 -26.05 6.66
N GLU A 42 -6.63 -26.78 6.49
CA GLU A 42 -6.64 -28.01 5.70
C GLU A 42 -6.51 -27.74 4.19
N THR A 43 -7.15 -26.67 3.72
CA THR A 43 -7.11 -26.19 2.33
C THR A 43 -7.01 -24.69 2.28
N LEU A 44 -6.62 -24.14 1.13
CA LEU A 44 -6.66 -22.71 0.84
C LEU A 44 -7.87 -22.36 -0.03
N PRO A 45 -8.35 -21.09 0.01
CA PRO A 45 -9.31 -20.60 -0.95
C PRO A 45 -8.78 -20.71 -2.39
N ASP A 46 -9.68 -21.04 -3.32
CA ASP A 46 -9.37 -21.01 -4.74
C ASP A 46 -9.13 -19.57 -5.22
N THR A 47 -8.23 -19.42 -6.20
CA THR A 47 -7.91 -18.10 -6.76
C THR A 47 -9.11 -17.38 -7.36
N GLY A 48 -10.08 -18.14 -7.89
CA GLY A 48 -11.30 -17.60 -8.50
C GLY A 48 -12.21 -16.85 -7.51
N ILE A 49 -12.15 -17.19 -6.21
CA ILE A 49 -12.99 -16.56 -5.18
C ILE A 49 -12.17 -15.67 -4.24
N LEU A 50 -10.86 -15.57 -4.46
CA LEU A 50 -9.95 -14.88 -3.55
C LEU A 50 -10.29 -13.38 -3.41
N LEU A 51 -10.64 -12.73 -4.51
CA LEU A 51 -11.00 -11.30 -4.51
C LEU A 51 -12.31 -11.05 -3.78
N ASP A 52 -13.35 -11.84 -4.08
CA ASP A 52 -14.66 -11.74 -3.40
C ASP A 52 -14.53 -11.99 -1.90
N LEU A 53 -13.68 -12.97 -1.53
CA LEU A 53 -13.35 -13.24 -0.13
C LEU A 53 -12.69 -12.04 0.55
N CYS A 54 -11.73 -11.40 -0.13
CA CYS A 54 -11.05 -10.21 0.37
C CYS A 54 -12.01 -9.05 0.56
N ASP A 55 -12.91 -8.80 -0.39
CA ASP A 55 -13.91 -7.73 -0.34
C ASP A 55 -14.88 -7.95 0.83
N ILE A 56 -15.41 -9.18 1.01
CA ILE A 56 -16.31 -9.50 2.12
C ILE A 56 -15.61 -9.35 3.48
N LEU A 57 -14.34 -9.73 3.58
CA LEU A 57 -13.57 -9.68 4.81
C LEU A 57 -12.91 -8.31 5.08
N GLY A 58 -13.03 -7.34 4.18
CA GLY A 58 -12.40 -6.02 4.30
C GLY A 58 -10.87 -6.11 4.38
N THR A 59 -10.26 -6.96 3.54
CA THR A 59 -8.81 -7.19 3.53
C THR A 59 -8.27 -7.22 2.10
N THR A 60 -6.96 -7.35 1.94
CA THR A 60 -6.32 -7.53 0.64
C THR A 60 -5.82 -8.96 0.47
N ALA A 61 -5.69 -9.43 -0.78
CA ALA A 61 -5.16 -10.76 -1.08
C ALA A 61 -3.76 -10.97 -0.49
N ASP A 62 -2.91 -9.94 -0.56
CA ASP A 62 -1.56 -9.96 0.04
C ASP A 62 -1.61 -10.19 1.56
N ARG A 63 -2.45 -9.45 2.29
CA ARG A 63 -2.65 -9.65 3.72
C ARG A 63 -3.20 -11.01 4.05
N LEU A 64 -4.19 -11.46 3.27
CA LEU A 64 -4.83 -12.76 3.49
C LEU A 64 -3.82 -13.90 3.30
N LEU A 65 -3.09 -13.90 2.18
CA LEU A 65 -2.11 -14.93 1.86
C LEU A 65 -0.86 -14.93 2.77
N ASN A 66 -0.61 -13.82 3.47
CA ASN A 66 0.43 -13.71 4.49
C ASN A 66 -0.09 -13.91 5.93
N GLY A 67 -1.32 -14.41 6.10
CA GLY A 67 -1.89 -14.70 7.42
C GLY A 67 -2.11 -13.46 8.30
N GLY A 68 -2.41 -12.32 7.66
CA GLY A 68 -2.68 -11.06 8.35
C GLY A 68 -1.45 -10.23 8.68
N VAL A 69 -0.27 -10.81 8.55
CA VAL A 69 0.97 -10.07 8.70
C VAL A 69 1.16 -9.26 7.43
N LEU A 70 1.28 -7.94 7.55
CA LEU A 70 1.97 -7.18 6.52
C LEU A 70 3.37 -7.77 6.51
N ALA A 71 3.73 -8.46 5.44
CA ALA A 71 5.02 -9.13 5.38
C ALA A 71 6.13 -8.12 5.62
N ALA A 72 6.61 -8.07 6.86
CA ALA A 72 7.90 -7.52 7.17
C ALA A 72 8.89 -8.46 6.48
N GLY A 73 9.27 -8.12 5.23
CA GLY A 73 10.23 -8.93 4.47
C GLY A 73 9.85 -9.30 3.06
N THR A 74 8.59 -9.26 2.62
CA THR A 74 8.34 -9.16 1.18
C THR A 74 8.65 -7.71 0.79
N ARG A 75 9.74 -7.55 0.07
CA ARG A 75 10.10 -6.26 -0.55
C ARG A 75 8.90 -5.88 -1.43
N ARG A 76 7.96 -5.11 -0.87
CA ARG A 76 6.78 -4.67 -1.60
C ARG A 76 7.25 -3.71 -2.67
N LEU A 77 6.97 -4.03 -3.91
CA LEU A 77 7.20 -3.11 -5.01
C LEU A 77 6.39 -1.83 -4.77
N MET A 78 7.04 -0.70 -4.83
CA MET A 78 6.42 0.62 -4.74
C MET A 78 6.36 1.19 -6.14
N HIS A 79 5.15 1.36 -6.66
CA HIS A 79 4.92 1.90 -7.98
C HIS A 79 4.95 3.43 -7.98
N MET A 80 5.45 4.02 -9.07
CA MET A 80 5.41 5.47 -9.26
C MET A 80 3.99 6.03 -9.23
N ASP A 81 3.03 5.29 -9.79
CA ASP A 81 1.62 5.69 -9.78
C ASP A 81 1.07 5.84 -8.36
N ASP A 82 1.45 4.96 -7.42
CA ASP A 82 1.06 5.07 -6.00
C ASP A 82 1.61 6.35 -5.36
N VAL A 83 2.86 6.72 -5.72
CA VAL A 83 3.49 7.96 -5.21
C VAL A 83 2.80 9.18 -5.79
N ILE A 84 2.57 9.20 -7.10
CA ILE A 84 1.87 10.30 -7.80
C ILE A 84 0.46 10.48 -7.24
N GLU A 85 -0.29 9.38 -7.06
CA GLU A 85 -1.65 9.42 -6.53
C GLU A 85 -1.67 9.90 -5.07
N GLY A 86 -0.69 9.49 -4.26
CA GLY A 86 -0.54 9.99 -2.89
C GLY A 86 -0.42 11.51 -2.81
N PHE A 87 0.37 12.13 -3.69
CA PHE A 87 0.46 13.59 -3.76
C PHE A 87 -0.81 14.23 -4.34
N ARG A 88 -1.47 13.57 -5.30
CA ARG A 88 -2.76 14.03 -5.83
C ARG A 88 -3.85 14.06 -4.76
N CYS A 89 -3.86 13.09 -3.82
CA CYS A 89 -4.78 13.11 -2.69
C CYS A 89 -4.62 14.35 -1.81
N ILE A 90 -3.42 14.92 -1.67
CA ILE A 90 -3.19 16.16 -0.92
C ILE A 90 -3.89 17.33 -1.61
N GLU A 91 -3.81 17.42 -2.93
CA GLU A 91 -4.51 18.45 -3.72
C GLU A 91 -6.04 18.28 -3.63
N ASP A 92 -6.51 17.02 -3.65
CA ASP A 92 -7.94 16.71 -3.52
C ASP A 92 -8.49 17.09 -2.15
N ILE A 93 -7.71 16.90 -1.08
CA ILE A 93 -8.07 17.39 0.26
C ILE A 93 -8.25 18.90 0.25
N GLY A 94 -7.33 19.65 -0.37
CA GLY A 94 -7.44 21.10 -0.53
C GLY A 94 -8.69 21.52 -1.31
N ARG A 95 -9.02 20.79 -2.38
CA ARG A 95 -10.26 21.02 -3.16
C ARG A 95 -11.53 20.74 -2.36
N CYS A 96 -11.55 19.66 -1.57
CA CYS A 96 -12.73 19.24 -0.82
C CYS A 96 -12.99 20.12 0.41
N PHE A 97 -11.96 20.46 1.17
CA PHE A 97 -12.09 21.21 2.43
C PHE A 97 -11.85 22.72 2.28
N GLY A 98 -11.31 23.14 1.14
CA GLY A 98 -10.83 24.49 0.89
C GLY A 98 -9.37 24.67 1.31
N GLU A 99 -8.56 25.30 0.44
CA GLU A 99 -7.13 25.53 0.68
C GLU A 99 -6.87 26.45 1.89
N ASN A 100 -7.86 27.24 2.31
CA ASN A 100 -7.78 28.12 3.49
C ASN A 100 -8.39 27.50 4.76
N SER A 101 -8.86 26.25 4.72
CA SER A 101 -9.41 25.60 5.92
C SER A 101 -8.31 25.31 6.92
N THR A 102 -8.64 25.41 8.21
CA THR A 102 -7.70 25.11 9.31
C THR A 102 -7.16 23.69 9.21
N PHE A 103 -7.98 22.75 8.70
CA PHE A 103 -7.56 21.36 8.49
C PHE A 103 -6.46 21.27 7.42
N TYR A 104 -6.69 21.86 6.24
CA TYR A 104 -5.74 21.80 5.14
C TYR A 104 -4.44 22.56 5.46
N THR A 105 -4.55 23.78 5.98
CA THR A 105 -3.38 24.59 6.34
C THR A 105 -2.55 23.92 7.43
N GLY A 106 -3.18 23.36 8.49
CA GLY A 106 -2.47 22.64 9.54
C GLY A 106 -1.79 21.35 9.04
N MET A 107 -2.40 20.65 8.09
CA MET A 107 -1.77 19.48 7.43
C MET A 107 -0.53 19.91 6.65
N ILE A 108 -0.63 20.95 5.81
CA ILE A 108 0.49 21.47 5.01
C ILE A 108 1.60 22.01 5.89
N GLU A 109 1.29 22.78 6.92
CA GLU A 109 2.25 23.29 7.89
C GLU A 109 3.02 22.16 8.60
N GLY A 110 2.30 21.12 9.03
CA GLY A 110 2.93 19.94 9.65
C GLY A 110 3.88 19.19 8.71
N ILE A 111 3.52 19.09 7.43
CA ILE A 111 4.42 18.48 6.41
C ILE A 111 5.64 19.40 6.18
N ASN A 112 5.43 20.69 6.01
CA ASN A 112 6.49 21.68 5.78
C ASN A 112 7.52 21.67 6.90
N GLU A 113 7.04 21.63 8.16
CA GLU A 113 7.91 21.55 9.33
C GLU A 113 8.74 20.26 9.35
N LYS A 114 8.09 19.12 9.11
CA LYS A 114 8.74 17.80 9.14
C LYS A 114 9.75 17.60 8.02
N MET A 115 9.43 18.06 6.82
CA MET A 115 10.28 17.90 5.63
C MET A 115 11.24 19.07 5.42
N ASN A 116 11.07 20.16 6.18
CA ASN A 116 11.81 21.43 6.00
C ASN A 116 11.74 21.98 4.56
N ILE A 117 10.55 22.00 4.00
CA ILE A 117 10.24 22.45 2.63
C ILE A 117 9.00 23.35 2.64
N ASP A 118 8.70 23.99 1.53
CA ASP A 118 7.39 24.57 1.24
C ASP A 118 6.68 23.66 0.20
N LEU A 119 5.81 22.79 0.68
CA LEU A 119 5.23 21.70 -0.10
C LEU A 119 4.47 22.20 -1.34
N ILE A 120 3.64 23.24 -1.20
CA ILE A 120 2.74 23.68 -2.28
C ILE A 120 3.50 24.17 -3.51
N PRO A 121 4.50 25.07 -3.42
CA PRO A 121 5.34 25.41 -4.57
C PRO A 121 6.05 24.20 -5.18
N TYR A 122 6.58 23.29 -4.34
CA TYR A 122 7.24 22.07 -4.83
C TYR A 122 6.29 21.16 -5.62
N MET A 123 5.05 21.02 -5.23
CA MET A 123 4.06 20.22 -5.95
C MET A 123 3.67 20.84 -7.31
N ARG A 124 3.69 22.15 -7.42
CA ARG A 124 3.25 22.89 -8.63
C ARG A 124 4.29 22.86 -9.77
N ASP A 125 5.57 22.87 -9.44
CA ASP A 125 6.64 22.82 -10.44
C ASP A 125 7.11 21.39 -10.70
N PRO A 126 7.08 20.90 -11.96
CA PRO A 126 7.44 19.52 -12.26
C PRO A 126 8.85 19.09 -11.83
N MET A 127 9.82 19.99 -11.87
CA MET A 127 11.22 19.64 -11.51
C MET A 127 11.42 19.50 -10.00
N THR A 128 10.76 20.36 -9.21
CA THR A 128 10.80 20.28 -7.74
C THR A 128 9.86 19.18 -7.22
N ARG A 129 8.75 18.93 -7.90
CA ARG A 129 7.86 17.82 -7.58
C ARG A 129 8.58 16.47 -7.70
N ASP A 130 9.44 16.29 -8.69
CA ASP A 130 10.28 15.10 -8.81
C ASP A 130 11.22 14.89 -7.61
N VAL A 131 11.61 15.97 -6.92
CA VAL A 131 12.39 15.87 -5.65
C VAL A 131 11.52 15.27 -4.54
N LEU A 132 10.25 15.68 -4.44
CA LEU A 132 9.31 15.09 -3.47
C LEU A 132 9.07 13.60 -3.74
N TYR A 133 8.88 13.24 -5.00
CA TYR A 133 8.71 11.84 -5.40
C TYR A 133 9.95 11.01 -5.06
N ALA A 134 11.14 11.55 -5.37
CA ALA A 134 12.40 10.90 -5.05
C ALA A 134 12.57 10.68 -3.54
N GLU A 135 12.21 11.64 -2.70
CA GLU A 135 12.27 11.51 -1.24
C GLU A 135 11.40 10.35 -0.74
N VAL A 136 10.14 10.27 -1.20
CA VAL A 136 9.23 9.18 -0.83
C VAL A 136 9.76 7.82 -1.30
N LEU A 137 10.30 7.74 -2.52
CA LEU A 137 10.91 6.51 -3.06
C LEU A 137 12.12 6.08 -2.24
N ILE A 138 13.02 7.02 -1.91
CA ILE A 138 14.21 6.76 -1.10
C ILE A 138 13.83 6.27 0.29
N GLN A 139 12.86 6.90 0.95
CA GLN A 139 12.36 6.43 2.26
C GLN A 139 11.75 5.03 2.16
N GLY A 140 11.05 4.74 1.06
CA GLY A 140 10.56 3.40 0.75
C GLY A 140 11.69 2.37 0.62
N ILE A 141 12.74 2.67 -0.14
CA ILE A 141 13.92 1.82 -0.34
C ILE A 141 14.62 1.57 1.00
N LEU A 142 14.85 2.62 1.79
CA LEU A 142 15.46 2.51 3.12
C LEU A 142 14.62 1.68 4.11
N SER A 143 13.30 1.63 3.92
CA SER A 143 12.40 0.76 4.70
C SER A 143 12.26 -0.65 4.13
N GLY A 144 13.08 -1.03 3.13
CA GLY A 144 13.10 -2.37 2.55
C GLY A 144 12.10 -2.61 1.42
N ARG A 145 11.49 -1.57 0.85
CA ARG A 145 10.69 -1.69 -0.36
C ARG A 145 11.58 -1.75 -1.59
N THR A 146 11.07 -2.34 -2.67
CA THR A 146 11.69 -2.29 -3.99
C THR A 146 10.97 -1.29 -4.88
N VAL A 147 11.65 -0.80 -5.88
CA VAL A 147 11.12 0.11 -6.90
C VAL A 147 11.54 -0.38 -8.28
N ASP A 148 10.73 -0.06 -9.29
CA ASP A 148 11.05 -0.34 -10.68
C ASP A 148 11.80 0.87 -11.28
N ILE A 149 13.05 0.63 -11.71
CA ILE A 149 13.90 1.69 -12.27
C ILE A 149 13.36 2.20 -13.60
N GLU A 150 12.82 1.31 -14.45
CA GLU A 150 12.27 1.70 -15.75
C GLU A 150 11.04 2.60 -15.56
N GLU A 151 10.19 2.26 -14.61
CA GLU A 151 9.02 3.08 -14.25
C GLU A 151 9.45 4.47 -13.74
N ILE A 152 10.50 4.53 -12.90
CA ILE A 152 11.06 5.79 -12.38
C ILE A 152 11.65 6.64 -13.51
N GLU A 153 12.44 6.05 -14.41
CA GLU A 153 13.04 6.74 -15.55
C GLU A 153 12.02 7.35 -16.51
N ASN A 154 10.90 6.67 -16.69
CA ASN A 154 9.81 7.09 -17.56
C ASN A 154 8.96 8.22 -16.94
N ASN A 155 8.84 8.26 -15.61
CA ASN A 155 7.97 9.22 -14.91
C ASN A 155 8.70 10.46 -14.40
N LEU A 156 9.96 10.35 -13.98
CA LEU A 156 10.72 11.49 -13.50
C LEU A 156 11.39 12.28 -14.63
N LYS A 157 11.13 13.58 -14.67
CA LYS A 157 11.78 14.52 -15.60
C LYS A 157 13.16 14.95 -15.10
N ASN A 158 13.34 15.03 -13.79
CA ASN A 158 14.59 15.39 -13.14
C ASN A 158 15.58 14.20 -13.12
N LYS A 159 16.42 14.12 -14.16
CA LYS A 159 17.39 13.01 -14.30
C LYS A 159 18.40 12.91 -13.16
N LYS A 160 18.68 14.01 -12.44
CA LYS A 160 19.52 13.96 -11.25
C LYS A 160 18.89 13.13 -10.14
N MET A 161 17.57 13.24 -9.96
CA MET A 161 16.84 12.45 -8.96
C MET A 161 16.83 10.98 -9.31
N VAL A 162 16.72 10.63 -10.57
CA VAL A 162 16.84 9.24 -11.04
C VAL A 162 18.18 8.64 -10.62
N GLU A 163 19.27 9.35 -10.85
CA GLU A 163 20.63 8.88 -10.48
C GLU A 163 20.81 8.78 -8.95
N VAL A 164 20.23 9.69 -8.19
CA VAL A 164 20.23 9.62 -6.72
C VAL A 164 19.50 8.35 -6.24
N ILE A 165 18.31 8.08 -6.78
CA ILE A 165 17.53 6.88 -6.43
C ILE A 165 18.31 5.60 -6.77
N LYS A 166 18.92 5.51 -7.97
CA LYS A 166 19.77 4.38 -8.35
C LYS A 166 20.91 4.14 -7.36
N GLY A 167 21.54 5.23 -6.89
CA GLY A 167 22.59 5.14 -5.88
C GLY A 167 22.12 4.55 -4.55
N TYR A 168 20.88 4.81 -4.14
CA TYR A 168 20.29 4.19 -2.95
C TYR A 168 19.96 2.71 -3.17
N ILE A 169 19.43 2.36 -4.34
CA ILE A 169 19.14 0.96 -4.70
C ILE A 169 20.43 0.11 -4.67
N ALA A 170 21.51 0.62 -5.26
CA ALA A 170 22.79 -0.08 -5.26
C ALA A 170 23.30 -0.36 -3.84
N LYS A 171 23.25 0.65 -2.95
CA LYS A 171 23.69 0.51 -1.56
C LYS A 171 22.87 -0.48 -0.74
N THR A 172 21.58 -0.66 -1.06
CA THR A 172 20.70 -1.60 -0.35
C THR A 172 20.81 -3.03 -0.85
N ASN A 173 21.36 -3.25 -2.05
CA ASN A 173 21.58 -4.58 -2.62
C ASN A 173 22.95 -5.18 -2.17
N ASP A 174 23.88 -4.35 -1.70
CA ASP A 174 25.22 -4.78 -1.23
C ASP A 174 25.24 -5.15 0.27
N ASN A 175 24.11 -5.03 0.98
CA ASN A 175 23.91 -5.43 2.39
C ASN A 175 22.96 -6.61 2.52
#